data_13afedf6c564d237d4874be733ba951c
#
_entry.id   13afedf6c564d237d4874be733ba951c
#
_cell.length_a   1.000
_cell.length_b   1.000
_cell.length_c   1.000
_cell.angle_alpha   90.00
_cell.angle_beta   90.00
_cell.angle_gamma   90.00
#
_symmetry.space_group_name_H-M   'P 1'
#
loop_
_entity.id
_entity.type
_entity.pdbx_description
1 polymer ?
#
loop_
_entity_poly.entity_id
_entity_poly.type
_entity_poly.pdbx_seq_one_letter_code
_entity_poly.pdbx_strand_id
1 'polypeptide(L)'
;MMGMELSTSGTRKIAARRRQIAMSPYFGKPDFSGLGEVDAGRPKLDQVSLADLLRNGFVYPPHSILDNVKLATFGFNPKGDMYSAPEFRFSFRDSGKRKDADTGQDWIGTYHRLLCDAYSKSCAEMKSPWLLQSGGKDSTPLAIAAAEIRPDTTCITYLGGNEENEVGSACYVAQKLGLRHEILVCDPGRAYDRYLAIVERMPLLTADFALLSYVDLATTISESGGDGVVDGMGSDNYFGTPVDRQHRWLSALARGLRLPRFLSELPVIGRNFELCYLLSTLQMHPIERVFPGSRFTDAEVDELFGRDIAEQSKARLALFQSEFASATGPDELCAMALTVAGATGGFAKGLFTASALSLRAAYPFCDPDLREWVYRQVPLDQLIDPVTRTSKVLMRKHIATRFGELPYITRKGSFRFDLCGLARDRFEQVHAYALRTRKVLPGAARWLERNRDRLDNKYHASKFSLLAVVLPWIDTHSRPL
;
A
#
# COMPACT_ATOMS: atom_id res chain seq x y z
N MET A 1 11.67 72.88 -4.70
CA MET A 1 12.50 71.67 -4.88
C MET A 1 11.67 70.46 -4.65
N MET A 2 11.22 69.81 -5.72
CA MET A 2 10.36 68.62 -5.68
C MET A 2 11.26 67.42 -5.56
N GLY A 3 11.11 66.62 -4.47
CA GLY A 3 11.73 65.32 -4.30
C GLY A 3 10.85 64.26 -4.93
N MET A 4 11.40 63.58 -5.96
CA MET A 4 10.78 62.43 -6.58
C MET A 4 10.96 61.19 -5.68
N GLU A 5 9.87 60.69 -5.12
CA GLU A 5 9.84 59.36 -4.49
C GLU A 5 9.83 58.28 -5.58
N LEU A 6 10.85 57.50 -5.62
CA LEU A 6 10.94 56.27 -6.44
C LEU A 6 10.15 55.15 -5.75
N SER A 7 8.98 54.85 -6.30
CA SER A 7 8.18 53.69 -5.97
C SER A 7 8.93 52.40 -6.35
N THR A 8 9.47 51.67 -5.37
CA THR A 8 9.96 50.31 -5.55
C THR A 8 8.76 49.35 -5.56
N SER A 9 8.33 48.95 -6.74
CA SER A 9 7.36 47.88 -6.92
C SER A 9 8.02 46.56 -6.47
N GLY A 10 7.79 46.21 -5.21
CA GLY A 10 8.13 44.91 -4.67
C GLY A 10 7.30 43.82 -5.35
N THR A 11 7.88 43.14 -6.31
CA THR A 11 7.37 41.86 -6.80
C THR A 11 7.26 40.91 -5.62
N ARG A 12 6.11 40.83 -4.97
CA ARG A 12 5.75 39.74 -4.08
C ARG A 12 5.75 38.46 -4.91
N LYS A 13 6.84 37.67 -4.84
CA LYS A 13 6.82 36.28 -5.22
C LYS A 13 5.77 35.62 -4.34
N ILE A 14 4.58 35.39 -4.89
CA ILE A 14 3.58 34.52 -4.29
C ILE A 14 4.22 33.15 -4.31
N ALA A 15 4.80 32.73 -3.19
CA ALA A 15 5.23 31.37 -2.99
C ALA A 15 3.98 30.50 -3.18
N ALA A 16 3.95 29.71 -4.25
CA ALA A 16 2.85 28.80 -4.53
C ALA A 16 2.62 27.98 -3.25
N ARG A 17 1.46 28.15 -2.61
CA ARG A 17 1.10 27.43 -1.39
C ARG A 17 1.12 25.95 -1.75
N ARG A 18 2.08 25.20 -1.18
CA ARG A 18 2.17 23.75 -1.34
C ARG A 18 0.91 23.13 -0.75
N ARG A 19 0.20 22.35 -1.55
CA ARG A 19 -1.02 21.68 -1.12
C ARG A 19 -0.66 20.46 -0.27
N GLN A 20 -1.28 20.33 0.88
CA GLN A 20 -1.13 19.19 1.76
C GLN A 20 -2.46 18.46 1.85
N ILE A 21 -2.44 17.14 1.65
CA ILE A 21 -3.62 16.30 1.75
C ILE A 21 -3.41 15.33 2.91
N ALA A 22 -4.32 15.36 3.87
CA ALA A 22 -4.36 14.37 4.94
C ALA A 22 -4.88 13.04 4.36
N MET A 23 -4.01 12.04 4.29
CA MET A 23 -4.33 10.74 3.71
C MET A 23 -4.11 9.58 4.70
N SER A 24 -3.58 9.85 5.87
CA SER A 24 -3.45 8.82 6.90
C SER A 24 -4.83 8.43 7.42
N PRO A 25 -5.09 7.14 7.66
CA PRO A 25 -6.30 6.69 8.34
C PRO A 25 -6.54 7.38 9.71
N TYR A 26 -5.52 7.97 10.31
CA TYR A 26 -5.63 8.71 11.57
C TYR A 26 -6.14 10.13 11.41
N PHE A 27 -6.08 10.70 10.22
CA PHE A 27 -6.52 12.08 9.96
C PHE A 27 -7.94 12.14 9.38
N GLY A 28 -8.64 11.02 9.37
CA GLY A 28 -9.99 10.93 8.83
C GLY A 28 -10.01 10.83 7.29
N LYS A 29 -11.10 11.28 6.70
CA LYS A 29 -11.34 11.23 5.26
C LYS A 29 -10.37 12.15 4.52
N PRO A 30 -9.60 11.67 3.54
CA PRO A 30 -8.78 12.56 2.73
C PRO A 30 -9.67 13.48 1.90
N ASP A 31 -9.35 14.76 1.89
CA ASP A 31 -10.02 15.75 1.06
C ASP A 31 -9.20 15.98 -0.22
N PHE A 32 -9.73 15.53 -1.35
CA PHE A 32 -9.15 15.71 -2.67
C PHE A 32 -9.79 16.86 -3.47
N SER A 33 -10.79 17.57 -2.92
CA SER A 33 -11.51 18.63 -3.64
C SER A 33 -10.60 19.74 -4.13
N GLY A 34 -9.59 20.10 -3.34
CA GLY A 34 -8.59 21.11 -3.70
C GLY A 34 -7.64 20.74 -4.85
N LEU A 35 -7.65 19.52 -5.36
CA LEU A 35 -6.79 19.14 -6.50
C LEU A 35 -7.21 19.78 -7.83
N GLY A 36 -8.50 20.14 -7.97
CA GLY A 36 -9.08 20.75 -9.16
C GLY A 36 -9.13 22.27 -9.16
N GLU A 37 -8.81 22.94 -8.06
CA GLU A 37 -8.94 24.40 -7.96
C GLU A 37 -7.84 25.16 -8.70
N VAL A 38 -8.25 26.12 -9.52
CA VAL A 38 -7.54 26.68 -10.68
C VAL A 38 -6.56 27.81 -10.38
N ASP A 39 -6.50 28.37 -9.18
CA ASP A 39 -5.71 29.59 -8.90
C ASP A 39 -4.18 29.44 -8.93
N ALA A 40 -3.67 28.23 -9.05
CA ALA A 40 -2.22 27.97 -9.10
C ALA A 40 -1.77 27.14 -10.32
N GLY A 41 -2.63 26.95 -11.32
CA GLY A 41 -2.40 26.00 -12.41
C GLY A 41 -2.63 24.55 -11.96
N ARG A 42 -2.95 23.64 -12.92
CA ARG A 42 -3.06 22.21 -12.62
C ARG A 42 -1.76 21.68 -12.05
N PRO A 43 -1.78 20.87 -10.98
CA PRO A 43 -0.57 20.20 -10.51
C PRO A 43 0.05 19.38 -11.64
N LYS A 44 1.36 19.53 -11.83
CA LYS A 44 2.09 18.76 -12.86
C LYS A 44 2.48 17.40 -12.31
N LEU A 45 2.64 16.44 -13.20
CA LEU A 45 3.20 15.14 -12.87
C LEU A 45 4.62 15.32 -12.33
N ASP A 46 4.89 14.80 -11.13
CA ASP A 46 6.24 14.71 -10.58
C ASP A 46 6.93 13.46 -11.13
N GLN A 47 7.89 13.66 -12.02
CA GLN A 47 8.59 12.56 -12.67
C GLN A 47 9.44 11.75 -11.70
N VAL A 48 9.96 12.34 -10.62
CA VAL A 48 10.70 11.59 -9.59
C VAL A 48 9.75 10.69 -8.80
N SER A 49 8.55 11.16 -8.49
CA SER A 49 7.51 10.33 -7.88
C SER A 49 7.05 9.19 -8.80
N LEU A 50 6.98 9.44 -10.10
CA LEU A 50 6.70 8.37 -11.05
C LEU A 50 7.84 7.34 -11.09
N ALA A 51 9.10 7.77 -10.98
CA ALA A 51 10.24 6.86 -10.85
C ALA A 51 10.19 6.08 -9.52
N ASP A 52 9.82 6.70 -8.40
CA ASP A 52 9.60 6.00 -7.12
C ASP A 52 8.58 4.87 -7.30
N LEU A 53 7.44 5.18 -7.94
CA LEU A 53 6.36 4.24 -8.16
C LEU A 53 6.79 3.04 -9.02
N LEU A 54 7.50 3.27 -10.12
CA LEU A 54 8.01 2.21 -10.99
C LEU A 54 9.08 1.36 -10.31
N ARG A 55 9.89 1.95 -9.43
CA ARG A 55 10.94 1.27 -8.67
C ARG A 55 10.39 0.48 -7.49
N ASN A 56 9.30 0.92 -6.86
CA ASN A 56 8.86 0.39 -5.57
C ASN A 56 7.39 -0.04 -5.52
N GLY A 57 6.57 0.34 -6.49
CA GLY A 57 5.11 0.17 -6.47
C GLY A 57 4.38 1.26 -5.66
N PHE A 58 5.12 2.19 -5.04
CA PHE A 58 4.57 3.33 -4.27
C PHE A 58 5.50 4.54 -4.38
N VAL A 59 4.97 5.72 -4.10
CA VAL A 59 5.73 6.97 -4.04
C VAL A 59 6.29 7.14 -2.62
N TYR A 60 7.53 7.56 -2.46
CA TYR A 60 8.09 7.83 -1.14
C TYR A 60 7.35 8.98 -0.45
N PRO A 61 6.69 8.75 0.71
CA PRO A 61 6.03 9.82 1.45
C PRO A 61 7.07 10.85 1.95
N PRO A 62 6.70 12.12 2.10
CA PRO A 62 5.36 12.70 1.94
C PRO A 62 5.01 13.09 0.50
N HIS A 63 5.80 12.68 -0.48
CA HIS A 63 5.56 13.01 -1.88
C HIS A 63 4.29 12.33 -2.41
N SER A 64 3.69 12.91 -3.43
CA SER A 64 2.64 12.31 -4.24
C SER A 64 3.07 12.25 -5.70
N ILE A 65 2.24 11.65 -6.54
CA ILE A 65 2.48 11.62 -7.99
C ILE A 65 2.41 13.00 -8.64
N LEU A 66 1.84 13.99 -7.96
CA LEU A 66 1.71 15.36 -8.43
C LEU A 66 2.71 16.27 -7.75
N ASP A 67 3.33 17.16 -8.54
CA ASP A 67 4.19 18.21 -8.01
C ASP A 67 3.39 19.15 -7.08
N ASN A 68 4.03 19.67 -6.04
CA ASN A 68 3.41 20.55 -5.03
C ASN A 68 2.27 19.91 -4.21
N VAL A 69 1.95 18.62 -4.37
CA VAL A 69 1.00 17.90 -3.53
C VAL A 69 1.77 17.00 -2.57
N LYS A 70 1.58 17.21 -1.28
CA LYS A 70 2.18 16.41 -0.20
C LYS A 70 1.10 15.68 0.57
N LEU A 71 1.43 14.47 1.00
CA LEU A 71 0.53 13.59 1.72
C LEU A 71 0.91 13.58 3.20
N ALA A 72 -0.02 14.00 4.06
CA ALA A 72 0.12 13.84 5.50
C ALA A 72 -0.08 12.36 5.86
N THR A 73 1.02 11.62 5.91
CA THR A 73 1.05 10.18 6.19
C THR A 73 1.74 9.90 7.53
N PHE A 74 1.81 8.62 7.89
CA PHE A 74 2.54 8.20 9.09
C PHE A 74 3.96 8.75 9.11
N GLY A 75 4.38 9.19 10.29
CA GLY A 75 5.71 9.71 10.51
C GLY A 75 5.92 11.17 10.09
N PHE A 76 4.96 11.79 9.41
CA PHE A 76 5.04 13.19 9.01
C PHE A 76 4.00 14.03 9.74
N ASN A 77 4.46 15.12 10.37
CA ASN A 77 3.58 16.02 11.09
C ASN A 77 2.87 16.96 10.10
N PRO A 78 1.54 16.92 9.98
CA PRO A 78 0.81 17.78 9.07
C PRO A 78 0.87 19.29 9.44
N LYS A 79 1.23 19.61 10.68
CA LYS A 79 1.40 21.00 11.17
C LYS A 79 2.83 21.50 11.06
N GLY A 80 3.79 20.64 10.78
CA GLY A 80 5.21 20.95 10.67
C GLY A 80 5.68 21.03 9.23
N ASP A 81 7.01 20.99 9.06
CA ASP A 81 7.63 20.89 7.75
C ASP A 81 7.64 19.44 7.28
N MET A 82 6.82 19.14 6.28
CA MET A 82 6.72 17.80 5.68
C MET A 82 7.96 17.40 4.84
N TYR A 83 8.96 18.25 4.72
CA TYR A 83 10.25 17.94 4.11
C TYR A 83 11.31 17.56 5.13
N SER A 84 11.03 17.73 6.41
CA SER A 84 11.88 17.25 7.50
C SER A 84 11.91 15.73 7.55
N ALA A 85 12.91 15.18 8.23
CA ALA A 85 12.95 13.74 8.52
C ALA A 85 11.66 13.29 9.22
N PRO A 86 11.11 12.12 8.88
CA PRO A 86 9.90 11.62 9.49
C PRO A 86 10.09 11.34 10.98
N GLU A 87 9.06 11.66 11.77
CA GLU A 87 8.98 11.29 13.17
C GLU A 87 8.00 10.14 13.35
N PHE A 88 8.48 8.92 13.53
CA PHE A 88 7.64 7.74 13.75
C PHE A 88 7.19 7.58 15.21
N ARG A 89 6.74 8.66 15.85
CA ARG A 89 6.42 8.70 17.27
C ARG A 89 5.49 7.59 17.73
N PHE A 90 4.48 7.28 16.94
CA PHE A 90 3.52 6.22 17.28
C PHE A 90 3.87 4.87 16.68
N SER A 91 4.90 4.77 15.89
CA SER A 91 5.22 3.54 15.20
C SER A 91 6.42 2.83 15.76
N PHE A 92 7.49 3.55 16.23
CA PHE A 92 8.73 2.87 16.53
C PHE A 92 9.51 3.35 17.73
N ARG A 93 9.37 4.59 18.19
CA ARG A 93 10.30 5.13 19.19
C ARG A 93 9.73 5.92 20.34
N ASP A 94 8.58 6.53 20.17
CA ASP A 94 8.04 7.42 21.21
C ASP A 94 7.07 6.72 22.13
N SER A 95 7.30 5.48 22.33
CA SER A 95 6.45 4.74 23.23
C SER A 95 6.72 5.05 24.69
N GLY A 96 7.74 5.87 25.01
CA GLY A 96 8.19 5.83 26.38
C GLY A 96 8.50 4.38 26.77
N LYS A 97 9.05 4.10 27.93
CA LYS A 97 9.18 2.72 28.37
C LYS A 97 7.81 2.06 28.36
N ARG A 98 7.67 0.91 27.66
CA ARG A 98 6.52 0.04 27.81
C ARG A 98 6.34 -0.16 29.31
N LYS A 99 5.11 0.01 29.81
CA LYS A 99 4.82 -0.28 31.20
C LYS A 99 5.13 -1.75 31.43
N ASP A 100 5.75 -2.07 32.56
CA ASP A 100 5.93 -3.46 32.97
C ASP A 100 4.57 -4.15 32.90
N ALA A 101 4.53 -5.31 32.24
CA ALA A 101 3.29 -6.03 31.99
C ALA A 101 2.64 -6.39 33.33
N ASP A 102 1.45 -5.87 33.58
CA ASP A 102 0.63 -6.33 34.68
C ASP A 102 0.18 -7.77 34.36
N THR A 103 0.70 -8.73 35.12
CA THR A 103 0.46 -10.16 34.91
C THR A 103 -1.01 -10.57 35.13
N GLY A 104 -1.83 -9.67 35.66
CA GLY A 104 -3.27 -9.89 35.87
C GLY A 104 -4.18 -9.29 34.80
N GLN A 105 -3.66 -8.65 33.75
CA GLN A 105 -4.48 -7.96 32.78
C GLN A 105 -5.14 -8.92 31.79
N ASP A 106 -6.44 -8.76 31.56
CA ASP A 106 -7.17 -9.43 30.47
C ASP A 106 -6.85 -8.78 29.11
N TRP A 107 -5.79 -9.25 28.48
CA TRP A 107 -5.34 -8.77 27.19
C TRP A 107 -6.35 -9.02 26.08
N ILE A 108 -7.03 -10.16 26.12
CA ILE A 108 -7.97 -10.56 25.08
C ILE A 108 -9.25 -9.74 25.16
N GLY A 109 -9.83 -9.59 26.34
CA GLY A 109 -11.03 -8.78 26.53
C GLY A 109 -10.79 -7.29 26.25
N THR A 110 -9.64 -6.75 26.69
CA THR A 110 -9.27 -5.35 26.37
C THR A 110 -9.08 -5.14 24.88
N TYR A 111 -8.39 -6.07 24.22
CA TYR A 111 -8.22 -6.03 22.76
C TYR A 111 -9.56 -6.05 22.04
N HIS A 112 -10.45 -6.98 22.43
CA HIS A 112 -11.76 -7.13 21.84
C HIS A 112 -12.59 -5.84 21.97
N ARG A 113 -12.67 -5.27 23.16
CA ARG A 113 -13.39 -4.03 23.40
C ARG A 113 -12.85 -2.88 22.55
N LEU A 114 -11.52 -2.67 22.55
CA LEU A 114 -10.91 -1.60 21.75
C LEU A 114 -11.11 -1.81 20.24
N LEU A 115 -11.12 -3.07 19.77
CA LEU A 115 -11.39 -3.38 18.37
C LEU A 115 -12.86 -3.10 18.00
N CYS A 116 -13.81 -3.43 18.88
CA CYS A 116 -15.22 -3.11 18.69
C CYS A 116 -15.44 -1.59 18.65
N ASP A 117 -14.81 -0.84 19.57
CA ASP A 117 -14.86 0.62 19.56
C ASP A 117 -14.28 1.21 18.28
N ALA A 118 -13.14 0.70 17.83
CA ALA A 118 -12.48 1.10 16.58
C ALA A 118 -13.35 0.81 15.35
N TYR A 119 -13.98 -0.38 15.32
CA TYR A 119 -14.90 -0.76 14.24
C TYR A 119 -16.13 0.16 14.21
N SER A 120 -16.75 0.40 15.36
CA SER A 120 -17.90 1.30 15.51
C SER A 120 -17.58 2.71 15.01
N LYS A 121 -16.48 3.30 15.49
CA LYS A 121 -16.03 4.64 15.04
C LYS A 121 -15.78 4.70 13.53
N SER A 122 -15.10 3.69 12.98
CA SER A 122 -14.72 3.64 11.57
C SER A 122 -15.91 3.51 10.63
N CYS A 123 -16.98 2.83 11.07
CA CYS A 123 -18.19 2.54 10.30
C CYS A 123 -19.38 3.45 10.64
N ALA A 124 -19.22 4.43 11.53
CA ALA A 124 -20.31 5.25 12.06
C ALA A 124 -21.16 5.94 10.97
N GLU A 125 -20.52 6.36 9.89
CA GLU A 125 -21.18 7.05 8.78
C GLU A 125 -21.56 6.12 7.61
N MET A 126 -21.32 4.82 7.71
CA MET A 126 -21.68 3.85 6.66
C MET A 126 -23.08 3.30 6.91
N LYS A 127 -23.92 3.29 5.87
CA LYS A 127 -25.26 2.70 5.92
C LYS A 127 -25.24 1.22 5.59
N SER A 128 -24.35 0.81 4.69
CA SER A 128 -24.19 -0.56 4.22
C SER A 128 -22.70 -0.92 4.15
N PRO A 129 -22.03 -1.20 5.30
CA PRO A 129 -20.61 -1.53 5.34
C PRO A 129 -20.35 -2.92 4.77
N TRP A 130 -19.23 -3.05 4.04
CA TRP A 130 -18.73 -4.31 3.53
C TRP A 130 -17.32 -4.58 4.05
N LEU A 131 -17.10 -5.79 4.55
CA LEU A 131 -15.82 -6.23 5.08
C LEU A 131 -15.07 -7.11 4.07
N LEU A 132 -13.83 -6.73 3.74
CA LEU A 132 -12.92 -7.59 2.98
C LEU A 132 -12.49 -8.76 3.86
N GLN A 133 -13.04 -9.95 3.60
CA GLN A 133 -12.87 -11.14 4.43
C GLN A 133 -12.10 -12.22 3.70
N SER A 134 -10.95 -12.62 4.24
CA SER A 134 -10.13 -13.72 3.72
C SER A 134 -10.18 -14.98 4.60
N GLY A 135 -10.88 -14.92 5.75
CA GLY A 135 -10.83 -16.00 6.75
C GLY A 135 -9.48 -16.12 7.47
N GLY A 136 -8.56 -15.20 7.21
CA GLY A 136 -7.25 -15.14 7.82
C GLY A 136 -7.21 -14.37 9.14
N LYS A 137 -6.02 -14.30 9.73
CA LYS A 137 -5.79 -13.68 11.04
C LYS A 137 -6.07 -12.18 11.10
N ASP A 138 -6.09 -11.49 9.98
CA ASP A 138 -6.28 -10.03 9.93
C ASP A 138 -7.75 -9.65 9.77
N SER A 139 -8.50 -10.36 8.94
CA SER A 139 -9.91 -10.08 8.68
C SER A 139 -10.85 -10.75 9.67
N THR A 140 -10.49 -11.90 10.25
CA THR A 140 -11.36 -12.62 11.20
C THR A 140 -11.65 -11.81 12.48
N PRO A 141 -10.71 -11.12 13.13
CA PRO A 141 -11.02 -10.27 14.27
C PRO A 141 -11.99 -9.15 13.92
N LEU A 142 -11.89 -8.58 12.72
CA LEU A 142 -12.83 -7.56 12.24
C LEU A 142 -14.23 -8.16 12.01
N ALA A 143 -14.32 -9.38 11.49
CA ALA A 143 -15.60 -10.08 11.35
C ALA A 143 -16.26 -10.34 12.72
N ILE A 144 -15.47 -10.69 13.76
CA ILE A 144 -15.96 -10.84 15.14
C ILE A 144 -16.53 -9.51 15.64
N ALA A 145 -15.79 -8.41 15.48
CA ALA A 145 -16.25 -7.08 15.89
C ALA A 145 -17.49 -6.63 15.07
N ALA A 146 -17.49 -6.91 13.76
CA ALA A 146 -18.62 -6.60 12.89
C ALA A 146 -19.90 -7.30 13.34
N ALA A 147 -19.84 -8.59 13.63
CA ALA A 147 -21.00 -9.37 14.08
C ALA A 147 -21.62 -8.83 15.37
N GLU A 148 -20.82 -8.24 16.25
CA GLU A 148 -21.28 -7.68 17.51
C GLU A 148 -21.79 -6.25 17.37
N ILE A 149 -21.11 -5.41 16.61
CA ILE A 149 -21.38 -3.97 16.54
C ILE A 149 -22.25 -3.59 15.33
N ARG A 150 -22.05 -4.25 14.19
CA ARG A 150 -22.73 -3.98 12.91
C ARG A 150 -23.05 -5.30 12.20
N PRO A 151 -24.02 -6.07 12.74
CA PRO A 151 -24.43 -7.37 12.18
C PRO A 151 -25.03 -7.26 10.76
N ASP A 152 -25.32 -6.05 10.31
CA ASP A 152 -25.71 -5.73 8.93
C ASP A 152 -24.54 -5.72 7.95
N THR A 153 -23.28 -5.85 8.42
CA THR A 153 -22.09 -5.91 7.56
C THR A 153 -22.14 -7.12 6.63
N THR A 154 -21.87 -6.89 5.35
CA THR A 154 -21.67 -7.97 4.37
C THR A 154 -20.17 -8.26 4.22
N CYS A 155 -19.78 -9.51 4.33
CA CYS A 155 -18.42 -9.97 4.05
C CYS A 155 -18.25 -10.25 2.55
N ILE A 156 -17.10 -9.94 1.98
CA ILE A 156 -16.76 -10.31 0.60
C ILE A 156 -15.35 -10.89 0.54
N THR A 157 -15.19 -11.99 -0.20
CA THR A 157 -13.91 -12.65 -0.43
C THR A 157 -13.55 -12.63 -1.90
N TYR A 158 -12.31 -12.29 -2.22
CA TYR A 158 -11.78 -12.35 -3.58
C TYR A 158 -11.11 -13.70 -3.81
N LEU A 159 -11.62 -14.48 -4.76
CA LEU A 159 -11.04 -15.76 -5.12
C LEU A 159 -10.09 -15.59 -6.31
N GLY A 160 -8.80 -15.55 -6.02
CA GLY A 160 -7.73 -15.43 -7.03
C GLY A 160 -7.13 -16.79 -7.40
N GLY A 161 -7.46 -17.30 -8.59
CA GLY A 161 -6.82 -18.49 -9.15
C GLY A 161 -7.28 -19.82 -8.55
N ASN A 162 -6.55 -20.91 -8.92
CA ASN A 162 -6.86 -22.27 -8.51
C ASN A 162 -6.19 -22.69 -7.18
N GLU A 163 -5.57 -21.77 -6.48
CA GLU A 163 -4.78 -22.08 -5.29
C GLU A 163 -5.60 -21.88 -4.02
N GLU A 164 -5.33 -22.76 -3.06
CA GLU A 164 -5.96 -22.96 -1.77
C GLU A 164 -7.03 -21.94 -1.31
N ASN A 165 -8.16 -22.45 -1.14
CA ASN A 165 -9.45 -21.90 -0.92
C ASN A 165 -9.57 -21.13 0.42
N GLU A 166 -9.11 -19.88 0.45
CA GLU A 166 -9.42 -18.95 1.53
C GLU A 166 -10.94 -18.77 1.70
N VAL A 167 -11.70 -19.01 0.63
CA VAL A 167 -13.16 -18.92 0.60
C VAL A 167 -13.79 -19.85 1.62
N GLY A 168 -13.31 -21.09 1.75
CA GLY A 168 -13.85 -22.03 2.74
C GLY A 168 -13.73 -21.52 4.18
N SER A 169 -12.58 -20.95 4.53
CA SER A 169 -12.39 -20.32 5.84
C SER A 169 -13.23 -19.07 6.02
N ALA A 170 -13.29 -18.22 5.01
CA ALA A 170 -14.10 -17.00 5.05
C ALA A 170 -15.60 -17.29 5.18
N CYS A 171 -16.11 -18.25 4.41
CA CYS A 171 -17.48 -18.75 4.51
C CYS A 171 -17.79 -19.29 5.91
N TYR A 172 -16.91 -20.14 6.45
CA TYR A 172 -17.08 -20.71 7.78
C TYR A 172 -17.15 -19.63 8.86
N VAL A 173 -16.23 -18.65 8.81
CA VAL A 173 -16.20 -17.53 9.76
C VAL A 173 -17.49 -16.71 9.66
N ALA A 174 -17.88 -16.29 8.46
CA ALA A 174 -19.08 -15.48 8.26
C ALA A 174 -20.35 -16.23 8.72
N GLN A 175 -20.49 -17.49 8.35
CA GLN A 175 -21.64 -18.34 8.76
C GLN A 175 -21.73 -18.48 10.29
N LYS A 176 -20.61 -18.76 10.96
CA LYS A 176 -20.57 -18.89 12.42
C LYS A 176 -20.91 -17.59 13.14
N LEU A 177 -20.64 -16.46 12.52
CA LEU A 177 -20.93 -15.14 13.07
C LEU A 177 -22.27 -14.57 12.62
N GLY A 178 -23.03 -15.28 11.78
CA GLY A 178 -24.33 -14.83 11.26
C GLY A 178 -24.22 -13.66 10.26
N LEU A 179 -23.04 -13.44 9.66
CA LEU A 179 -22.82 -12.39 8.67
C LEU A 179 -23.12 -12.90 7.26
N ARG A 180 -23.62 -12.02 6.40
CA ARG A 180 -23.76 -12.30 4.96
C ARG A 180 -22.37 -12.42 4.36
N HIS A 181 -22.20 -13.30 3.36
CA HIS A 181 -20.94 -13.52 2.70
C HIS A 181 -21.12 -13.68 1.18
N GLU A 182 -20.30 -12.94 0.44
CA GLU A 182 -20.23 -12.99 -1.02
C GLU A 182 -18.83 -13.37 -1.49
N ILE A 183 -18.75 -13.95 -2.68
CA ILE A 183 -17.50 -14.39 -3.30
C ILE A 183 -17.39 -13.72 -4.67
N LEU A 184 -16.29 -13.01 -4.89
CA LEU A 184 -15.93 -12.45 -6.18
C LEU A 184 -14.78 -13.25 -6.79
N VAL A 185 -15.06 -13.97 -7.87
CA VAL A 185 -14.03 -14.70 -8.63
C VAL A 185 -13.16 -13.72 -9.42
N CYS A 186 -11.85 -13.88 -9.35
CA CYS A 186 -10.89 -13.08 -10.10
C CYS A 186 -11.13 -13.24 -11.61
N ASP A 187 -11.31 -12.12 -12.28
CA ASP A 187 -11.28 -11.97 -13.74
C ASP A 187 -10.37 -10.78 -14.04
N PRO A 188 -9.15 -11.01 -14.55
CA PRO A 188 -8.19 -9.94 -14.82
C PRO A 188 -8.70 -8.93 -15.85
N GLY A 189 -9.46 -9.38 -16.84
CA GLY A 189 -10.05 -8.53 -17.87
C GLY A 189 -11.08 -7.57 -17.29
N ARG A 190 -12.06 -8.11 -16.51
CA ARG A 190 -13.06 -7.31 -15.81
C ARG A 190 -12.43 -6.32 -14.84
N ALA A 191 -11.46 -6.76 -14.03
CA ALA A 191 -10.79 -5.91 -13.08
C ALA A 191 -10.08 -4.73 -13.76
N TYR A 192 -9.45 -4.98 -14.90
CA TYR A 192 -8.80 -3.94 -15.68
C TYR A 192 -9.80 -2.99 -16.34
N ASP A 193 -10.89 -3.49 -16.91
CA ASP A 193 -11.94 -2.65 -17.50
C ASP A 193 -12.61 -1.75 -16.45
N ARG A 194 -12.84 -2.28 -15.23
CA ARG A 194 -13.33 -1.49 -14.09
C ARG A 194 -12.33 -0.41 -13.66
N TYR A 195 -11.04 -0.73 -13.65
CA TYR A 195 -10.00 0.27 -13.41
C TYR A 195 -10.04 1.38 -14.45
N LEU A 196 -10.12 1.06 -15.74
CA LEU A 196 -10.19 2.04 -16.81
C LEU A 196 -11.45 2.92 -16.72
N ALA A 197 -12.57 2.37 -16.23
CA ALA A 197 -13.81 3.12 -16.02
C ALA A 197 -13.73 4.16 -14.90
N ILE A 198 -12.81 3.99 -13.95
CA ILE A 198 -12.66 4.91 -12.80
C ILE A 198 -11.37 5.72 -12.81
N VAL A 199 -10.41 5.41 -13.68
CA VAL A 199 -9.06 6.00 -13.67
C VAL A 199 -9.08 7.53 -13.77
N GLU A 200 -10.01 8.09 -14.51
CA GLU A 200 -10.20 9.55 -14.63
C GLU A 200 -10.59 10.20 -13.30
N ARG A 201 -11.35 9.49 -12.48
CA ARG A 201 -11.82 9.96 -11.17
C ARG A 201 -10.85 9.63 -10.04
N MET A 202 -9.80 8.84 -10.29
CA MET A 202 -8.80 8.55 -9.27
C MET A 202 -7.96 9.80 -8.98
N PRO A 203 -8.02 10.35 -7.76
CA PRO A 203 -7.43 11.65 -7.46
C PRO A 203 -5.91 11.65 -7.56
N LEU A 204 -5.28 10.55 -7.23
CA LEU A 204 -3.83 10.33 -7.28
C LEU A 204 -3.53 8.92 -7.78
N LEU A 205 -2.29 8.69 -8.20
CA LEU A 205 -1.82 7.39 -8.68
C LEU A 205 -1.15 6.61 -7.55
N THR A 206 -1.52 5.36 -7.42
CA THR A 206 -0.77 4.30 -6.74
C THR A 206 -0.71 3.08 -7.64
N ALA A 207 0.29 2.24 -7.47
CA ALA A 207 0.43 0.99 -8.23
C ALA A 207 0.75 -0.19 -7.30
N ASP A 208 0.11 -0.19 -6.13
CA ASP A 208 0.11 -1.36 -5.26
C ASP A 208 -0.34 -2.59 -6.06
N PHE A 209 0.33 -3.72 -5.86
CA PHE A 209 0.09 -4.96 -6.64
C PHE A 209 -1.35 -5.49 -6.52
N ALA A 210 -2.08 -5.08 -5.49
CA ALA A 210 -3.47 -5.46 -5.27
C ALA A 210 -4.47 -4.40 -5.76
N LEU A 211 -4.03 -3.32 -6.45
CA LEU A 211 -4.92 -2.24 -6.86
C LEU A 211 -6.06 -2.75 -7.74
N LEU A 212 -5.77 -3.52 -8.79
CA LEU A 212 -6.78 -3.97 -9.75
C LEU A 212 -7.85 -4.84 -9.10
N SER A 213 -7.46 -5.75 -8.24
CA SER A 213 -8.41 -6.57 -7.48
C SER A 213 -9.15 -5.77 -6.42
N TYR A 214 -8.53 -4.77 -5.83
CA TYR A 214 -9.24 -3.86 -4.92
C TYR A 214 -10.29 -3.03 -5.66
N VAL A 215 -9.97 -2.54 -6.84
CA VAL A 215 -10.93 -1.85 -7.73
C VAL A 215 -12.09 -2.78 -8.10
N ASP A 216 -11.80 -4.03 -8.45
CA ASP A 216 -12.82 -5.02 -8.80
C ASP A 216 -13.78 -5.29 -7.63
N LEU A 217 -13.23 -5.48 -6.41
CA LEU A 217 -14.00 -5.63 -5.17
C LEU A 217 -14.83 -4.38 -4.86
N ALA A 218 -14.21 -3.21 -4.87
CA ALA A 218 -14.89 -1.97 -4.50
C ALA A 218 -16.00 -1.60 -5.48
N THR A 219 -15.80 -1.88 -6.78
CA THR A 219 -16.84 -1.68 -7.79
C THR A 219 -18.01 -2.65 -7.55
N THR A 220 -17.74 -3.93 -7.27
CA THR A 220 -18.79 -4.90 -6.93
C THR A 220 -19.58 -4.46 -5.71
N ILE A 221 -18.90 -3.98 -4.65
CA ILE A 221 -19.54 -3.46 -3.45
C ILE A 221 -20.46 -2.28 -3.79
N SER A 222 -19.98 -1.32 -4.59
CA SER A 222 -20.76 -0.16 -5.02
C SER A 222 -21.99 -0.58 -5.85
N GLU A 223 -21.83 -1.49 -6.79
CA GLU A 223 -22.91 -2.02 -7.65
C GLU A 223 -23.95 -2.80 -6.82
N SER A 224 -23.54 -3.42 -5.71
CA SER A 224 -24.42 -4.14 -4.77
C SER A 224 -25.07 -3.22 -3.71
N GLY A 225 -24.92 -1.91 -3.82
CA GLY A 225 -25.51 -0.93 -2.91
C GLY A 225 -24.73 -0.72 -1.61
N GLY A 226 -23.49 -1.20 -1.51
CA GLY A 226 -22.59 -0.89 -0.41
C GLY A 226 -22.09 0.56 -0.52
N ASP A 227 -21.88 1.21 0.62
CA ASP A 227 -21.38 2.60 0.69
C ASP A 227 -20.04 2.73 1.43
N GLY A 228 -19.50 1.59 1.89
CA GLY A 228 -18.22 1.58 2.58
C GLY A 228 -17.50 0.23 2.55
N VAL A 229 -16.17 0.30 2.54
CA VAL A 229 -15.26 -0.85 2.55
C VAL A 229 -14.46 -0.83 3.85
N VAL A 230 -14.55 -1.91 4.61
CA VAL A 230 -13.74 -2.16 5.81
C VAL A 230 -12.60 -3.11 5.44
N ASP A 231 -11.37 -2.71 5.72
CA ASP A 231 -10.16 -3.44 5.35
C ASP A 231 -9.29 -3.72 6.59
N GLY A 232 -8.73 -4.92 6.67
CA GLY A 232 -7.82 -5.38 7.72
C GLY A 232 -6.39 -4.81 7.62
N MET A 233 -6.15 -3.84 6.77
CA MET A 233 -4.88 -3.13 6.70
C MET A 233 -4.55 -2.43 8.03
N GLY A 234 -3.26 -2.33 8.35
CA GLY A 234 -2.77 -1.77 9.61
C GLY A 234 -2.37 -2.82 10.64
N SER A 235 -2.95 -4.02 10.59
CA SER A 235 -2.58 -5.10 11.52
C SER A 235 -1.10 -5.49 11.45
N ASP A 236 -0.52 -5.55 10.25
CA ASP A 236 0.90 -5.86 10.04
C ASP A 236 1.84 -4.78 10.61
N ASN A 237 1.36 -3.54 10.73
CA ASN A 237 2.16 -2.43 11.23
C ASN A 237 2.29 -2.44 12.76
N TYR A 238 1.26 -2.91 13.49
CA TYR A 238 1.19 -2.75 14.95
C TYR A 238 1.23 -4.05 15.74
N PHE A 239 0.69 -5.15 15.18
CA PHE A 239 0.56 -6.42 15.90
C PHE A 239 1.72 -7.39 15.70
N GLY A 240 2.80 -6.91 15.12
CA GLY A 240 4.04 -7.66 14.95
C GLY A 240 4.05 -8.50 13.67
N THR A 241 5.01 -8.18 12.81
CA THR A 241 5.33 -8.94 11.59
C THR A 241 6.81 -9.28 11.61
N PRO A 242 7.18 -10.49 12.11
CA PRO A 242 8.56 -10.91 12.14
C PRO A 242 9.09 -11.08 10.71
N VAL A 243 10.33 -10.67 10.51
CA VAL A 243 11.03 -10.92 9.24
C VAL A 243 11.25 -12.41 9.08
N ASP A 244 10.89 -12.95 7.93
CA ASP A 244 11.14 -14.33 7.57
C ASP A 244 12.65 -14.64 7.61
N ARG A 245 12.98 -15.89 7.96
CA ARG A 245 14.35 -16.36 8.10
C ARG A 245 15.14 -16.22 6.79
N GLN A 246 14.50 -16.42 5.65
CA GLN A 246 15.08 -16.21 4.33
C GLN A 246 15.42 -14.75 4.07
N HIS A 247 14.54 -13.82 4.41
CA HIS A 247 14.78 -12.37 4.29
C HIS A 247 15.91 -11.89 5.20
N ARG A 248 16.08 -12.48 6.40
CA ARG A 248 17.22 -12.17 7.28
C ARG A 248 18.54 -12.55 6.65
N TRP A 249 18.60 -13.74 6.06
CA TRP A 249 19.79 -14.23 5.35
C TRP A 249 20.10 -13.34 4.13
N LEU A 250 19.10 -13.03 3.33
CA LEU A 250 19.24 -12.15 2.18
C LEU A 250 19.70 -10.75 2.58
N SER A 251 19.15 -10.19 3.64
CA SER A 251 19.54 -8.88 4.16
C SER A 251 20.96 -8.87 4.71
N ALA A 252 21.40 -9.96 5.34
CA ALA A 252 22.76 -10.10 5.85
C ALA A 252 23.80 -10.28 4.73
N LEU A 253 23.52 -11.13 3.74
CA LEU A 253 24.36 -11.33 2.55
C LEU A 253 24.43 -10.08 1.67
N ALA A 254 23.34 -9.34 1.62
CA ALA A 254 23.19 -8.18 0.75
C ALA A 254 23.91 -6.92 1.23
N ARG A 255 24.39 -6.86 2.46
CA ARG A 255 25.08 -5.68 3.01
C ARG A 255 26.39 -5.33 2.27
N GLY A 256 26.99 -6.26 1.54
CA GLY A 256 28.26 -6.08 0.84
C GLY A 256 28.26 -6.41 -0.66
N LEU A 257 27.26 -7.11 -1.17
CA LEU A 257 27.23 -7.58 -2.54
C LEU A 257 26.45 -6.64 -3.46
N ARG A 258 27.14 -6.00 -4.41
CA ARG A 258 26.54 -5.38 -5.60
C ARG A 258 26.79 -6.34 -6.77
N LEU A 259 25.75 -7.01 -7.24
CA LEU A 259 25.88 -7.87 -8.41
C LEU A 259 25.85 -7.06 -9.69
N PRO A 260 26.68 -7.42 -10.70
CA PRO A 260 26.66 -6.79 -12.01
C PRO A 260 25.27 -6.90 -12.67
N ARG A 261 24.85 -5.84 -13.35
CA ARG A 261 23.50 -5.73 -13.95
C ARG A 261 23.24 -6.78 -15.04
N PHE A 262 24.24 -7.20 -15.79
CA PHE A 262 24.10 -8.16 -16.89
C PHE A 262 23.65 -9.56 -16.44
N LEU A 263 23.81 -9.92 -15.17
CA LEU A 263 23.39 -11.23 -14.65
C LEU A 263 21.86 -11.44 -14.71
N SER A 264 21.08 -10.37 -14.53
CA SER A 264 19.61 -10.45 -14.61
C SER A 264 19.10 -10.58 -16.06
N GLU A 265 19.94 -10.31 -17.05
CA GLU A 265 19.58 -10.35 -18.48
C GLU A 265 19.84 -11.71 -19.12
N LEU A 266 20.50 -12.62 -18.41
CA LEU A 266 20.78 -13.96 -18.92
C LEU A 266 19.49 -14.73 -19.17
N PRO A 267 19.31 -15.36 -20.36
CA PRO A 267 18.04 -16.04 -20.73
C PRO A 267 17.60 -17.13 -19.77
N VAL A 268 18.54 -17.82 -19.14
CA VAL A 268 18.24 -18.91 -18.16
C VAL A 268 17.65 -18.30 -16.88
N ILE A 269 18.14 -17.15 -16.46
CA ILE A 269 17.67 -16.47 -15.25
C ILE A 269 16.29 -15.86 -15.47
N GLY A 270 16.06 -15.26 -16.62
CA GLY A 270 14.78 -14.61 -16.96
C GLY A 270 13.56 -15.55 -16.99
N ARG A 271 13.76 -16.86 -16.99
CA ARG A 271 12.68 -17.87 -16.91
C ARG A 271 12.30 -18.28 -15.49
N ASN A 272 13.16 -18.02 -14.50
CA ASN A 272 12.90 -18.41 -13.11
C ASN A 272 12.52 -17.18 -12.27
N PHE A 273 11.30 -17.18 -11.76
CA PHE A 273 10.77 -16.08 -10.93
C PHE A 273 11.65 -15.79 -9.71
N GLU A 274 12.04 -16.83 -8.96
CA GLU A 274 12.78 -16.67 -7.71
C GLU A 274 14.19 -16.09 -7.96
N LEU A 275 14.86 -16.54 -9.04
CA LEU A 275 16.15 -15.99 -9.44
C LEU A 275 16.05 -14.53 -9.90
N CYS A 276 15.03 -14.19 -10.71
CA CYS A 276 14.78 -12.82 -11.12
C CYS A 276 14.55 -11.91 -9.91
N TYR A 277 13.72 -12.37 -8.97
CA TYR A 277 13.39 -11.63 -7.75
C TYR A 277 14.63 -11.45 -6.87
N LEU A 278 15.39 -12.51 -6.63
CA LEU A 278 16.63 -12.46 -5.85
C LEU A 278 17.64 -11.47 -6.43
N LEU A 279 17.92 -11.60 -7.73
CA LEU A 279 18.92 -10.76 -8.39
C LEU A 279 18.49 -9.29 -8.44
N SER A 280 17.21 -9.03 -8.69
CA SER A 280 16.71 -7.65 -8.64
C SER A 280 16.80 -7.06 -7.23
N THR A 281 16.48 -7.84 -6.21
CA THR A 281 16.59 -7.41 -4.80
C THR A 281 18.04 -7.10 -4.43
N LEU A 282 19.01 -7.89 -4.89
CA LEU A 282 20.43 -7.66 -4.62
C LEU A 282 21.01 -6.43 -5.34
N GLN A 283 20.37 -5.96 -6.41
CA GLN A 283 20.75 -4.73 -7.12
C GLN A 283 20.22 -3.45 -6.47
N MET A 284 19.26 -3.58 -5.56
CA MET A 284 18.61 -2.43 -4.92
C MET A 284 19.46 -1.80 -3.83
N HIS A 285 19.14 -0.53 -3.50
CA HIS A 285 19.67 0.11 -2.31
C HIS A 285 19.33 -0.69 -1.05
N PRO A 286 20.23 -0.84 -0.07
CA PRO A 286 20.00 -1.66 1.13
C PRO A 286 18.68 -1.36 1.86
N ILE A 287 18.29 -0.09 1.97
CA ILE A 287 17.01 0.32 2.57
C ILE A 287 15.81 -0.20 1.76
N GLU A 288 15.90 -0.23 0.44
CA GLU A 288 14.81 -0.66 -0.43
C GLU A 288 14.58 -2.18 -0.44
N ARG A 289 15.57 -2.96 -0.01
CA ARG A 289 15.48 -4.43 0.02
C ARG A 289 14.45 -4.95 1.02
N VAL A 290 14.07 -4.13 2.01
CA VAL A 290 13.03 -4.47 2.97
C VAL A 290 11.62 -4.12 2.48
N PHE A 291 11.48 -3.40 1.35
CA PHE A 291 10.19 -3.14 0.74
C PHE A 291 9.76 -4.34 -0.12
N PRO A 292 8.54 -4.83 0.04
CA PRO A 292 8.05 -5.96 -0.75
C PRO A 292 7.77 -5.58 -2.20
N GLY A 293 7.91 -6.53 -3.11
CA GLY A 293 7.39 -6.44 -4.47
C GLY A 293 8.44 -6.61 -5.57
N SER A 294 7.97 -7.13 -6.71
CA SER A 294 8.72 -7.10 -7.98
C SER A 294 8.57 -5.75 -8.63
N ARG A 295 9.64 -5.20 -9.15
CA ARG A 295 9.71 -3.81 -9.60
C ARG A 295 10.72 -3.66 -10.72
N PHE A 296 10.67 -2.52 -11.39
CA PHE A 296 11.67 -2.16 -12.36
C PHE A 296 13.03 -1.92 -11.69
N THR A 297 14.09 -2.40 -12.33
CA THR A 297 15.46 -2.05 -11.92
C THR A 297 15.76 -0.59 -12.24
N ASP A 298 16.77 0.00 -11.60
CA ASP A 298 17.19 1.37 -11.88
C ASP A 298 17.43 1.61 -13.38
N ALA A 299 18.12 0.66 -14.04
CA ALA A 299 18.41 0.76 -15.48
C ALA A 299 17.14 0.69 -16.35
N GLU A 300 16.17 -0.14 -15.98
CA GLU A 300 14.88 -0.18 -16.68
C GLU A 300 14.09 1.10 -16.47
N VAL A 301 14.12 1.69 -15.27
CA VAL A 301 13.46 2.98 -15.01
C VAL A 301 14.11 4.08 -15.85
N ASP A 302 15.44 4.16 -15.87
CA ASP A 302 16.16 5.14 -16.70
C ASP A 302 15.84 4.94 -18.21
N GLU A 303 15.73 3.68 -18.67
CA GLU A 303 15.29 3.35 -20.02
C GLU A 303 13.85 3.83 -20.30
N LEU A 304 12.91 3.58 -19.36
CA LEU A 304 11.52 4.02 -19.50
C LEU A 304 11.41 5.54 -19.65
N PHE A 305 12.22 6.29 -18.92
CA PHE A 305 12.26 7.76 -19.00
C PHE A 305 13.14 8.29 -20.12
N GLY A 306 14.00 7.46 -20.74
CA GLY A 306 14.98 7.89 -21.71
C GLY A 306 16.07 8.82 -21.14
N ARG A 307 16.26 8.82 -19.82
CA ARG A 307 17.25 9.64 -19.09
C ARG A 307 17.51 9.08 -17.70
N ASP A 308 18.61 9.49 -17.07
CA ASP A 308 18.95 9.13 -15.69
C ASP A 308 18.02 9.83 -14.70
N ILE A 309 17.15 9.08 -14.04
CA ILE A 309 16.20 9.55 -13.03
C ILE A 309 16.19 8.68 -11.76
N ALA A 310 16.62 7.43 -11.86
CA ALA A 310 16.60 6.49 -10.72
C ALA A 310 17.42 7.00 -9.54
N GLU A 311 18.53 7.70 -9.77
CA GLU A 311 19.34 8.31 -8.69
C GLU A 311 18.59 9.41 -7.95
N GLN A 312 17.75 10.20 -8.63
CA GLN A 312 16.93 11.23 -7.98
C GLN A 312 15.86 10.60 -7.09
N SER A 313 15.27 9.47 -7.51
CA SER A 313 14.35 8.69 -6.70
C SER A 313 15.07 8.14 -5.45
N LYS A 314 16.27 7.55 -5.61
CA LYS A 314 17.05 7.03 -4.47
C LYS A 314 17.46 8.13 -3.48
N ALA A 315 17.71 9.34 -3.95
CA ALA A 315 18.07 10.46 -3.08
C ALA A 315 16.97 10.77 -2.04
N ARG A 316 15.70 10.46 -2.33
CA ARG A 316 14.59 10.60 -1.36
C ARG A 316 14.70 9.69 -0.15
N LEU A 317 15.44 8.58 -0.24
CA LEU A 317 15.70 7.68 0.89
C LEU A 317 16.47 8.37 2.02
N ALA A 318 17.15 9.49 1.75
CA ALA A 318 17.82 10.27 2.78
C ALA A 318 16.85 10.75 3.88
N LEU A 319 15.57 10.98 3.56
CA LEU A 319 14.54 11.33 4.53
C LEU A 319 14.36 10.27 5.64
N PHE A 320 14.61 9.00 5.30
CA PHE A 320 14.39 7.87 6.21
C PHE A 320 15.69 7.35 6.83
N GLN A 321 16.85 7.84 6.38
CA GLN A 321 18.14 7.24 6.74
C GLN A 321 18.42 7.24 8.24
N SER A 322 18.13 8.33 8.95
CA SER A 322 18.35 8.42 10.39
C SER A 322 17.47 7.44 11.17
N GLU A 323 16.21 7.31 10.77
CA GLU A 323 15.26 6.39 11.37
C GLU A 323 15.66 4.93 11.14
N PHE A 324 15.95 4.57 9.87
CA PHE A 324 16.39 3.22 9.55
C PHE A 324 17.73 2.84 10.17
N ALA A 325 18.66 3.78 10.29
CA ALA A 325 19.97 3.56 10.94
C ALA A 325 19.85 3.28 12.45
N SER A 326 18.78 3.75 13.07
CA SER A 326 18.55 3.60 14.50
C SER A 326 17.67 2.39 14.85
N ALA A 327 17.23 1.61 13.85
CA ALA A 327 16.50 0.38 14.09
C ALA A 327 17.34 -0.61 14.92
N THR A 328 16.74 -1.15 15.99
CA THR A 328 17.39 -2.05 16.93
C THR A 328 17.54 -3.46 16.39
N GLY A 329 16.83 -3.78 15.31
CA GLY A 329 16.89 -5.08 14.69
C GLY A 329 16.10 -5.20 13.37
N PRO A 330 16.18 -6.36 12.71
CA PRO A 330 15.56 -6.57 11.41
C PRO A 330 14.02 -6.50 11.46
N ASP A 331 13.40 -6.89 12.57
CA ASP A 331 11.93 -6.84 12.71
C ASP A 331 11.45 -5.38 12.78
N GLU A 332 12.15 -4.51 13.51
CA GLU A 332 11.83 -3.08 13.56
C GLU A 332 12.04 -2.41 12.21
N LEU A 333 13.14 -2.74 11.52
CA LEU A 333 13.41 -2.24 10.17
C LEU A 333 12.31 -2.63 9.19
N CYS A 334 11.83 -3.88 9.27
CA CYS A 334 10.72 -4.35 8.44
C CYS A 334 9.42 -3.60 8.75
N ALA A 335 9.11 -3.38 10.03
CA ALA A 335 7.93 -2.63 10.44
C ALA A 335 7.95 -1.18 9.94
N MET A 336 9.11 -0.52 10.00
CA MET A 336 9.31 0.82 9.43
C MET A 336 9.07 0.82 7.91
N ALA A 337 9.65 -0.15 7.20
CA ALA A 337 9.50 -0.28 5.76
C ALA A 337 8.04 -0.53 5.36
N LEU A 338 7.33 -1.40 6.08
CA LEU A 338 5.89 -1.64 5.86
C LEU A 338 5.06 -0.38 6.12
N THR A 339 5.44 0.44 7.09
CA THR A 339 4.76 1.72 7.37
C THR A 339 4.97 2.70 6.23
N VAL A 340 6.20 2.86 5.74
CA VAL A 340 6.53 3.74 4.61
C VAL A 340 5.79 3.27 3.34
N ALA A 341 5.91 1.99 2.99
CA ALA A 341 5.27 1.42 1.80
C ALA A 341 3.74 1.39 1.92
N GLY A 342 3.22 1.12 3.11
CA GLY A 342 1.79 1.08 3.39
C GLY A 342 1.11 2.43 3.18
N ALA A 343 1.74 3.52 3.59
CA ALA A 343 1.16 4.86 3.58
C ALA A 343 0.69 5.30 2.19
N THR A 344 1.55 5.17 1.19
CA THR A 344 1.30 5.64 -0.19
C THR A 344 1.04 4.51 -1.19
N GLY A 345 1.14 3.26 -0.76
CA GLY A 345 0.80 2.06 -1.52
C GLY A 345 -0.48 1.40 -0.99
N GLY A 346 -0.36 0.61 0.07
CA GLY A 346 -1.45 -0.22 0.58
C GLY A 346 -2.71 0.55 0.99
N PHE A 347 -2.61 1.58 1.83
CA PHE A 347 -3.75 2.42 2.20
C PHE A 347 -4.22 3.29 1.04
N ALA A 348 -3.29 3.80 0.24
CA ALA A 348 -3.59 4.66 -0.89
C ALA A 348 -4.49 3.98 -1.92
N LYS A 349 -4.30 2.68 -2.21
CA LYS A 349 -5.18 1.96 -3.14
C LYS A 349 -6.64 1.99 -2.69
N GLY A 350 -6.87 1.78 -1.39
CA GLY A 350 -8.22 1.81 -0.83
C GLY A 350 -8.82 3.22 -0.82
N LEU A 351 -8.05 4.20 -0.35
CA LEU A 351 -8.51 5.60 -0.25
C LEU A 351 -8.78 6.21 -1.63
N PHE A 352 -7.90 5.98 -2.61
CA PHE A 352 -8.09 6.54 -3.96
C PHE A 352 -9.22 5.84 -4.72
N THR A 353 -9.33 4.52 -4.60
CA THR A 353 -10.43 3.76 -5.20
C THR A 353 -11.78 4.13 -4.58
N ALA A 354 -11.84 4.19 -3.25
CA ALA A 354 -13.05 4.58 -2.54
C ALA A 354 -13.49 6.01 -2.94
N SER A 355 -12.54 6.96 -3.02
CA SER A 355 -12.82 8.32 -3.50
C SER A 355 -13.39 8.32 -4.91
N ALA A 356 -12.79 7.57 -5.85
CA ALA A 356 -13.24 7.49 -7.24
C ALA A 356 -14.64 6.87 -7.40
N LEU A 357 -15.05 6.00 -6.47
CA LEU A 357 -16.35 5.33 -6.44
C LEU A 357 -17.35 5.97 -5.48
N SER A 358 -17.00 7.08 -4.83
CA SER A 358 -17.81 7.72 -3.78
C SER A 358 -18.11 6.82 -2.58
N LEU A 359 -17.26 5.81 -2.34
CA LEU A 359 -17.31 4.93 -1.18
C LEU A 359 -16.52 5.53 -0.01
N ARG A 360 -16.75 4.99 1.18
CA ARG A 360 -15.93 5.21 2.37
C ARG A 360 -14.94 4.06 2.54
N ALA A 361 -13.72 4.34 2.95
CA ALA A 361 -12.74 3.32 3.34
C ALA A 361 -12.49 3.41 4.84
N ALA A 362 -12.55 2.26 5.52
CA ALA A 362 -12.33 2.14 6.95
C ALA A 362 -11.20 1.16 7.26
N TYR A 363 -10.34 1.54 8.20
CA TYR A 363 -9.19 0.77 8.66
C TYR A 363 -9.19 0.68 10.19
N PRO A 364 -10.02 -0.17 10.81
CA PRO A 364 -10.19 -0.18 12.28
C PRO A 364 -8.89 -0.44 13.05
N PHE A 365 -7.95 -1.23 12.50
CA PHE A 365 -6.64 -1.44 13.14
C PHE A 365 -5.78 -0.17 13.22
N CYS A 366 -6.15 0.88 12.49
CA CYS A 366 -5.47 2.16 12.53
C CYS A 366 -6.08 3.13 13.56
N ASP A 367 -7.10 2.73 14.32
CA ASP A 367 -7.68 3.57 15.36
C ASP A 367 -6.61 4.00 16.38
N PRO A 368 -6.54 5.29 16.72
CA PRO A 368 -5.50 5.82 17.60
C PRO A 368 -5.47 5.17 18.98
N ASP A 369 -6.64 4.91 19.57
CA ASP A 369 -6.74 4.35 20.92
C ASP A 369 -6.28 2.88 20.95
N LEU A 370 -6.74 2.08 19.98
CA LEU A 370 -6.31 0.69 19.81
C LEU A 370 -4.80 0.61 19.58
N ARG A 371 -4.30 1.43 18.68
CA ARG A 371 -2.87 1.47 18.34
C ARG A 371 -2.00 1.90 19.50
N GLU A 372 -2.36 2.98 20.21
CA GLU A 372 -1.61 3.48 21.35
C GLU A 372 -1.56 2.43 22.47
N TRP A 373 -2.67 1.73 22.72
CA TRP A 373 -2.73 0.66 23.69
C TRP A 373 -1.79 -0.50 23.31
N VAL A 374 -1.86 -0.99 22.04
CA VAL A 374 -0.96 -2.04 21.54
C VAL A 374 0.50 -1.64 21.74
N TYR A 375 0.80 -0.40 21.44
CA TYR A 375 2.16 0.13 21.45
C TYR A 375 2.74 0.27 22.85
N ARG A 376 1.94 0.82 23.78
CA ARG A 376 2.42 1.19 25.12
C ARG A 376 2.23 0.10 26.16
N GLN A 377 1.24 -0.77 25.98
CA GLN A 377 0.84 -1.68 27.06
C GLN A 377 1.02 -3.15 26.69
N VAL A 378 0.77 -3.55 25.43
CA VAL A 378 0.83 -4.98 25.07
C VAL A 378 2.29 -5.48 25.08
N PRO A 379 2.61 -6.54 25.84
CA PRO A 379 3.95 -7.13 25.87
C PRO A 379 4.36 -7.65 24.48
N LEU A 380 5.67 -7.65 24.20
CA LEU A 380 6.19 -8.07 22.89
C LEU A 380 5.88 -9.53 22.57
N ASP A 381 5.86 -10.41 23.57
CA ASP A 381 5.52 -11.83 23.43
C ASP A 381 4.05 -12.07 23.07
N GLN A 382 3.17 -11.11 23.35
CA GLN A 382 1.77 -11.12 22.86
C GLN A 382 1.65 -10.62 21.41
N LEU A 383 2.68 -10.00 20.89
CA LEU A 383 2.74 -9.57 19.47
C LEU A 383 3.45 -10.62 18.61
N ILE A 384 4.63 -11.05 19.04
CA ILE A 384 5.44 -12.06 18.35
C ILE A 384 5.94 -13.07 19.38
N ASP A 385 5.63 -14.34 19.19
CA ASP A 385 6.16 -15.40 20.03
C ASP A 385 7.70 -15.43 19.90
N PRO A 386 8.43 -15.34 21.02
CA PRO A 386 9.90 -15.24 20.98
C PRO A 386 10.57 -16.54 20.50
N VAL A 387 9.95 -17.69 20.69
CA VAL A 387 10.51 -19.02 20.33
C VAL A 387 10.10 -19.42 18.93
N THR A 388 8.80 -19.49 18.66
CA THR A 388 8.26 -19.94 17.38
C THR A 388 8.29 -18.86 16.31
N ARG A 389 8.48 -17.59 16.69
CA ARG A 389 8.38 -16.43 15.82
C ARG A 389 7.00 -16.25 15.18
N THR A 390 5.98 -16.86 15.80
CA THR A 390 4.59 -16.69 15.36
C THR A 390 4.15 -15.24 15.54
N SER A 391 3.67 -14.62 14.45
CA SER A 391 3.16 -13.24 14.47
C SER A 391 1.76 -13.13 15.05
N LYS A 392 1.41 -11.93 15.57
CA LYS A 392 0.04 -11.57 15.95
C LYS A 392 -0.55 -12.51 16.99
N VAL A 393 0.24 -12.86 18.00
CA VAL A 393 -0.14 -13.82 19.07
C VAL A 393 -1.47 -13.43 19.71
N LEU A 394 -1.64 -12.17 20.10
CA LEU A 394 -2.86 -11.66 20.71
C LEU A 394 -4.08 -11.83 19.80
N MET A 395 -3.96 -11.48 18.52
CA MET A 395 -5.03 -11.64 17.55
C MET A 395 -5.42 -13.11 17.36
N ARG A 396 -4.43 -14.01 17.32
CA ARG A 396 -4.67 -15.46 17.23
C ARG A 396 -5.39 -16.00 18.45
N LYS A 397 -4.98 -15.58 19.64
CA LYS A 397 -5.66 -15.93 20.90
C LYS A 397 -7.11 -15.42 20.90
N HIS A 398 -7.36 -14.19 20.48
CA HIS A 398 -8.70 -13.62 20.36
C HIS A 398 -9.57 -14.45 19.39
N ILE A 399 -9.04 -14.83 18.22
CA ILE A 399 -9.76 -15.70 17.28
C ILE A 399 -10.07 -17.05 17.94
N ALA A 400 -9.11 -17.65 18.64
CA ALA A 400 -9.26 -18.96 19.26
C ALA A 400 -10.34 -18.98 20.34
N THR A 401 -10.65 -17.87 21.01
CA THR A 401 -11.76 -17.80 21.97
C THR A 401 -13.13 -18.02 21.33
N ARG A 402 -13.27 -17.75 20.02
CA ARG A 402 -14.55 -17.89 19.29
C ARG A 402 -14.61 -19.12 18.41
N PHE A 403 -13.49 -19.55 17.84
CA PHE A 403 -13.46 -20.58 16.81
C PHE A 403 -12.61 -21.81 17.17
N GLY A 404 -11.84 -21.75 18.27
CA GLY A 404 -10.78 -22.73 18.51
C GLY A 404 -9.67 -22.57 17.47
N GLU A 405 -9.21 -23.68 16.87
CA GLU A 405 -8.22 -23.62 15.80
C GLU A 405 -8.88 -23.45 14.43
N LEU A 406 -8.49 -22.39 13.73
CA LEU A 406 -8.83 -22.21 12.32
C LEU A 406 -7.62 -22.59 11.45
N PRO A 407 -7.77 -23.57 10.53
CA PRO A 407 -6.65 -24.07 9.69
C PRO A 407 -5.94 -22.98 8.90
N TYR A 408 -6.66 -21.97 8.44
CA TYR A 408 -6.12 -20.88 7.61
C TYR A 408 -5.33 -19.82 8.38
N ILE A 409 -5.39 -19.83 9.70
CA ILE A 409 -4.58 -18.90 10.50
C ILE A 409 -3.12 -19.32 10.50
N THR A 410 -2.83 -20.62 10.27
CA THR A 410 -1.47 -21.15 10.24
C THR A 410 -0.77 -20.97 8.89
N ARG A 411 -1.52 -20.95 7.79
CA ARG A 411 -1.00 -20.74 6.44
C ARG A 411 -1.56 -19.45 5.85
N LYS A 412 -0.70 -18.51 5.55
CA LYS A 412 -1.12 -17.26 4.88
C LYS A 412 -1.34 -17.56 3.40
N GLY A 413 -2.59 -17.53 2.94
CA GLY A 413 -2.88 -17.31 1.54
C GLY A 413 -2.37 -15.93 1.13
N SER A 414 -1.73 -15.78 -0.02
CA SER A 414 -1.43 -14.47 -0.57
C SER A 414 -2.62 -14.01 -1.41
N PHE A 415 -2.97 -12.74 -1.32
CA PHE A 415 -3.89 -12.11 -2.26
C PHE A 415 -3.34 -12.31 -3.69
N ARG A 416 -4.06 -13.05 -4.52
CA ARG A 416 -3.54 -13.48 -5.81
C ARG A 416 -4.39 -12.92 -6.94
N PHE A 417 -3.77 -12.07 -7.72
CA PHE A 417 -4.30 -11.59 -8.99
C PHE A 417 -3.57 -12.31 -10.12
N ASP A 418 -4.28 -12.73 -11.16
CA ASP A 418 -3.67 -13.36 -12.33
C ASP A 418 -2.96 -12.32 -13.22
N LEU A 419 -1.72 -12.01 -12.84
CA LEU A 419 -0.87 -11.06 -13.57
C LEU A 419 -0.54 -11.53 -14.98
N CYS A 420 -0.35 -12.84 -15.17
CA CYS A 420 -0.02 -13.43 -16.47
C CYS A 420 -1.24 -13.42 -17.39
N GLY A 421 -2.43 -13.69 -16.85
CA GLY A 421 -3.69 -13.55 -17.59
C GLY A 421 -3.93 -12.11 -18.03
N LEU A 422 -3.74 -11.13 -17.13
CA LEU A 422 -3.81 -9.71 -17.48
C LEU A 422 -2.87 -9.37 -18.64
N ALA A 423 -1.61 -9.82 -18.55
CA ALA A 423 -0.62 -9.53 -19.59
C ALA A 423 -1.00 -10.14 -20.95
N ARG A 424 -1.51 -11.37 -20.95
CA ARG A 424 -1.96 -12.05 -22.15
C ARG A 424 -3.16 -11.35 -22.79
N ASP A 425 -4.15 -11.00 -21.99
CA ASP A 425 -5.45 -10.52 -22.49
C ASP A 425 -5.44 -9.03 -22.83
N ARG A 426 -4.53 -8.24 -22.22
CA ARG A 426 -4.54 -6.77 -22.33
C ARG A 426 -3.25 -6.18 -22.89
N PHE A 427 -2.34 -7.00 -23.43
CA PHE A 427 -1.05 -6.52 -23.95
C PHE A 427 -1.22 -5.38 -24.95
N GLU A 428 -2.02 -5.58 -26.01
CA GLU A 428 -2.19 -4.59 -27.07
C GLU A 428 -2.81 -3.28 -26.57
N GLN A 429 -3.72 -3.39 -25.60
CA GLN A 429 -4.34 -2.21 -24.99
C GLN A 429 -3.34 -1.40 -24.17
N VAL A 430 -2.50 -2.07 -23.36
CA VAL A 430 -1.45 -1.41 -22.57
C VAL A 430 -0.36 -0.84 -23.49
N HIS A 431 -0.01 -1.55 -24.56
CA HIS A 431 0.93 -1.05 -25.56
C HIS A 431 0.41 0.21 -26.27
N ALA A 432 -0.88 0.25 -26.60
CA ALA A 432 -1.50 1.46 -27.15
C ALA A 432 -1.42 2.65 -26.18
N TYR A 433 -1.58 2.43 -24.86
CA TYR A 433 -1.34 3.48 -23.86
C TYR A 433 0.13 3.92 -23.82
N ALA A 434 1.08 2.99 -23.94
CA ALA A 434 2.51 3.33 -23.99
C ALA A 434 2.85 4.26 -25.17
N LEU A 435 2.27 4.03 -26.34
CA LEU A 435 2.44 4.90 -27.50
C LEU A 435 1.88 6.32 -27.27
N ARG A 436 0.71 6.42 -26.62
CA ARG A 436 0.09 7.73 -26.32
C ARG A 436 0.87 8.52 -25.26
N THR A 437 1.45 7.84 -24.28
CA THR A 437 2.18 8.45 -23.18
C THR A 437 3.70 8.61 -23.42
N ARG A 438 4.17 8.41 -24.66
CA ARG A 438 5.59 8.49 -25.06
C ARG A 438 6.30 9.80 -24.70
N LYS A 439 5.55 10.89 -24.50
CA LYS A 439 6.12 12.18 -24.02
C LYS A 439 6.58 12.12 -22.57
N VAL A 440 6.00 11.23 -21.76
CA VAL A 440 6.33 11.05 -20.34
C VAL A 440 7.24 9.86 -20.14
N LEU A 441 6.92 8.72 -20.78
CA LEU A 441 7.68 7.46 -20.70
C LEU A 441 8.04 6.97 -22.12
N PRO A 442 9.04 7.58 -22.77
CA PRO A 442 9.40 7.26 -24.16
C PRO A 442 9.87 5.82 -24.38
N GLY A 443 10.40 5.15 -23.36
CA GLY A 443 10.88 3.77 -23.43
C GLY A 443 9.80 2.70 -23.17
N ALA A 444 8.58 3.08 -22.77
CA ALA A 444 7.58 2.11 -22.32
C ALA A 444 7.16 1.10 -23.40
N ALA A 445 6.89 1.56 -24.62
CA ALA A 445 6.50 0.68 -25.74
C ALA A 445 7.63 -0.30 -26.07
N ARG A 446 8.87 0.18 -26.15
CA ARG A 446 10.05 -0.68 -26.41
C ARG A 446 10.25 -1.72 -25.30
N TRP A 447 10.04 -1.36 -24.04
CA TRP A 447 10.15 -2.31 -22.94
C TRP A 447 9.07 -3.40 -23.05
N LEU A 448 7.83 -3.04 -23.37
CA LEU A 448 6.72 -3.98 -23.58
C LEU A 448 7.04 -4.96 -24.71
N GLU A 449 7.43 -4.47 -25.88
CA GLU A 449 7.78 -5.29 -27.03
C GLU A 449 8.90 -6.28 -26.73
N ARG A 450 10.00 -5.79 -26.12
CA ARG A 450 11.16 -6.64 -25.76
C ARG A 450 10.81 -7.75 -24.75
N ASN A 451 9.87 -7.52 -23.86
CA ASN A 451 9.53 -8.47 -22.80
C ASN A 451 8.25 -9.26 -23.08
N ARG A 452 7.60 -9.12 -24.24
CA ARG A 452 6.35 -9.80 -24.60
C ARG A 452 6.40 -11.30 -24.31
N ASP A 453 7.42 -11.99 -24.80
CA ASP A 453 7.60 -13.43 -24.64
C ASP A 453 8.02 -13.88 -23.23
N ARG A 454 8.21 -12.94 -22.31
CA ARG A 454 8.59 -13.20 -20.92
C ARG A 454 7.43 -12.99 -19.93
N LEU A 455 6.27 -12.55 -20.41
CA LEU A 455 5.14 -12.17 -19.55
C LEU A 455 4.42 -13.36 -18.90
N ASP A 456 4.75 -14.59 -19.29
CA ASP A 456 4.34 -15.80 -18.59
C ASP A 456 5.07 -15.98 -17.24
N ASN A 457 6.18 -15.27 -17.02
CA ASN A 457 6.86 -15.22 -15.73
C ASN A 457 6.27 -14.10 -14.86
N LYS A 458 5.78 -14.45 -13.66
CA LYS A 458 5.18 -13.50 -12.70
C LYS A 458 6.06 -12.27 -12.41
N TYR A 459 7.38 -12.39 -12.49
CA TYR A 459 8.29 -11.26 -12.29
C TYR A 459 8.14 -10.20 -13.37
N HIS A 460 8.07 -10.61 -14.65
CA HIS A 460 7.85 -9.70 -15.76
C HIS A 460 6.39 -9.25 -15.86
N ALA A 461 5.46 -10.15 -15.57
CA ALA A 461 4.03 -9.84 -15.52
C ALA A 461 3.69 -8.79 -14.44
N SER A 462 4.40 -8.77 -13.31
CA SER A 462 4.21 -7.73 -12.28
C SER A 462 4.67 -6.35 -12.75
N LYS A 463 5.74 -6.27 -13.54
CA LYS A 463 6.17 -5.02 -14.18
C LYS A 463 5.19 -4.56 -15.26
N PHE A 464 4.67 -5.52 -16.05
CA PHE A 464 3.58 -5.24 -16.99
C PHE A 464 2.36 -4.65 -16.26
N SER A 465 1.95 -5.24 -15.14
CA SER A 465 0.84 -4.75 -14.33
C SER A 465 1.07 -3.32 -13.81
N LEU A 466 2.31 -2.98 -13.42
CA LEU A 466 2.65 -1.59 -13.07
C LEU A 466 2.41 -0.65 -14.25
N LEU A 467 2.85 -1.01 -15.46
CA LEU A 467 2.59 -0.19 -16.66
C LEU A 467 1.10 -0.16 -17.01
N ALA A 468 0.37 -1.27 -16.85
CA ALA A 468 -1.07 -1.33 -17.09
C ALA A 468 -1.86 -0.37 -16.20
N VAL A 469 -1.35 -0.10 -14.99
CA VAL A 469 -1.95 0.89 -14.08
C VAL A 469 -1.46 2.31 -14.37
N VAL A 470 -0.17 2.48 -14.57
CA VAL A 470 0.48 3.80 -14.69
C VAL A 470 0.11 4.52 -15.99
N LEU A 471 0.15 3.80 -17.12
CA LEU A 471 0.01 4.43 -18.44
C LEU A 471 -1.39 5.01 -18.70
N PRO A 472 -2.50 4.32 -18.38
CA PRO A 472 -3.83 4.91 -18.52
C PRO A 472 -4.03 6.14 -17.64
N TRP A 473 -3.51 6.12 -16.41
CA TRP A 473 -3.61 7.28 -15.52
C TRP A 473 -2.86 8.49 -16.09
N ILE A 474 -1.63 8.29 -16.61
CA ILE A 474 -0.87 9.35 -17.28
C ILE A 474 -1.64 9.87 -18.51
N ASP A 475 -2.15 8.96 -19.37
CA ASP A 475 -2.88 9.34 -20.58
C ASP A 475 -4.08 10.24 -20.26
N THR A 476 -4.78 9.95 -19.17
CA THR A 476 -5.96 10.70 -18.75
C THR A 476 -5.62 12.04 -18.08
N HIS A 477 -4.61 12.06 -17.18
CA HIS A 477 -4.32 13.23 -16.35
C HIS A 477 -3.26 14.17 -16.95
N SER A 478 -2.52 13.76 -17.97
CA SER A 478 -1.49 14.57 -18.62
C SER A 478 -1.95 15.22 -19.94
N ARG A 479 -3.19 15.02 -20.35
CA ARG A 479 -3.72 15.68 -21.55
C ARG A 479 -3.86 17.19 -21.28
N PRO A 480 -3.30 18.06 -22.16
CA PRO A 480 -3.73 19.45 -22.17
C PRO A 480 -5.23 19.46 -22.56
N LEU A 481 -6.00 20.29 -21.87
CA LEU A 481 -7.38 20.59 -22.28
C LEU A 481 -7.39 21.30 -23.62
#